data_f5ab358d35d06e6b4001cf09eaf1996c
#
_entry.id   f5ab358d35d06e6b4001cf09eaf1996c
#
_cell.length_a   1.000
_cell.length_b   1.000
_cell.length_c   1.000
_cell.angle_alpha   90.00
_cell.angle_beta   90.00
_cell.angle_gamma   90.00
#
_symmetry.space_group_name_H-M   'P 1'
#
loop_
_entity.id
_entity.type
_entity.pdbx_description
1 polymer ?
#
loop_
_entity_poly.entity_id
_entity_poly.type
_entity_poly.pdbx_seq_one_letter_code
_entity_poly.pdbx_strand_id
1 'polypeptide(L)'
;MQALILLLKDIAKRNNIQPRHIIGHSDIAPLRKLDPGPMFPWKRLADEGLGIWPAANAVAQQQARFAVNPPSITWYQQQLARFGYAIEQTGVYDVATRHVLAAFQMRFRPQRFDGQPDAQTAAMLQVLNNQR
;
A
#
# COMPACT_ATOMS: atom_id res chain seq x y z
N MET A 1 8.76 -0.51 20.23
CA MET A 1 7.83 -1.13 19.25
C MET A 1 6.90 -2.15 19.87
N GLN A 2 7.37 -2.97 20.78
CA GLN A 2 6.54 -4.01 21.44
C GLN A 2 5.32 -3.40 22.15
N ALA A 3 5.52 -2.31 22.89
CA ALA A 3 4.41 -1.63 23.58
C ALA A 3 3.35 -1.11 22.62
N LEU A 4 3.76 -0.58 21.46
CA LEU A 4 2.83 -0.12 20.42
C LEU A 4 2.01 -1.28 19.85
N ILE A 5 2.63 -2.41 19.59
CA ILE A 5 1.95 -3.59 19.06
C ILE A 5 0.89 -4.09 20.04
N LEU A 6 1.23 -4.18 21.33
CA LEU A 6 0.29 -4.62 22.37
C LEU A 6 -0.90 -3.66 22.49
N LEU A 7 -0.65 -2.35 22.44
CA LEU A 7 -1.71 -1.34 22.49
C LEU A 7 -2.64 -1.45 21.30
N LEU A 8 -2.10 -1.58 20.11
CA LEU A 8 -2.91 -1.70 18.88
C LEU A 8 -3.74 -2.99 18.87
N LYS A 9 -3.19 -4.10 19.34
CA LYS A 9 -3.93 -5.35 19.45
C LYS A 9 -5.11 -5.21 20.41
N ASP A 10 -4.92 -4.55 21.55
CA ASP A 10 -5.98 -4.32 22.53
C ASP A 10 -7.08 -3.44 21.95
N ILE A 11 -6.73 -2.33 21.29
CA ILE A 11 -7.69 -1.44 20.64
C ILE A 11 -8.48 -2.17 19.56
N ALA A 12 -7.81 -2.92 18.70
CA ALA A 12 -8.45 -3.66 17.62
C ALA A 12 -9.43 -4.71 18.17
N LYS A 13 -9.05 -5.41 19.23
CA LYS A 13 -9.90 -6.42 19.87
C LYS A 13 -11.15 -5.80 20.49
N ARG A 14 -11.00 -4.69 21.22
CA ARG A 14 -12.12 -3.99 21.87
C ARG A 14 -13.13 -3.43 20.88
N ASN A 15 -12.64 -2.91 19.75
CA ASN A 15 -13.46 -2.21 18.76
C ASN A 15 -13.78 -3.05 17.53
N ASN A 16 -13.36 -4.31 17.51
CA ASN A 16 -13.58 -5.24 16.40
C ASN A 16 -13.09 -4.66 15.06
N ILE A 17 -11.91 -4.03 15.08
CA ILE A 17 -11.31 -3.41 13.90
C ILE A 17 -10.63 -4.49 13.06
N GLN A 18 -10.97 -4.52 11.77
CA GLN A 18 -10.32 -5.42 10.81
C GLN A 18 -8.90 -4.93 10.50
N PRO A 19 -7.89 -5.83 10.36
CA PRO A 19 -6.51 -5.40 10.09
C PRO A 19 -6.37 -4.49 8.85
N ARG A 20 -7.17 -4.70 7.82
CA ARG A 20 -7.15 -3.88 6.59
C ARG A 20 -7.59 -2.43 6.81
N HIS A 21 -8.26 -2.14 7.95
CA HIS A 21 -8.71 -0.80 8.28
C HIS A 21 -7.69 -0.02 9.11
N ILE A 22 -6.56 -0.62 9.44
CA ILE A 22 -5.46 0.07 10.12
C ILE A 22 -4.55 0.70 9.06
N ILE A 23 -4.64 2.02 8.93
CA ILE A 23 -3.92 2.79 7.89
C ILE A 23 -3.21 3.99 8.51
N GLY A 24 -2.22 4.54 7.80
CA GLY A 24 -1.51 5.74 8.21
C GLY A 24 -2.07 7.00 7.57
N HIS A 25 -1.60 8.17 8.02
CA HIS A 25 -2.02 9.46 7.47
C HIS A 25 -1.67 9.59 5.99
N SER A 26 -0.54 9.05 5.55
CA SER A 26 -0.15 9.09 4.14
C SER A 26 -1.11 8.33 3.24
N ASP A 27 -1.77 7.29 3.76
CA ASP A 27 -2.77 6.52 3.01
C ASP A 27 -4.10 7.27 2.91
N ILE A 28 -4.45 8.07 3.92
CA ILE A 28 -5.70 8.85 3.95
C ILE A 28 -5.55 10.14 3.16
N ALA A 29 -4.43 10.85 3.31
CA ALA A 29 -4.20 12.16 2.70
C ALA A 29 -2.81 12.23 2.05
N PRO A 30 -2.56 11.43 0.97
CA PRO A 30 -1.22 11.31 0.39
C PRO A 30 -0.69 12.60 -0.23
N LEU A 31 -1.57 13.55 -0.56
CA LEU A 31 -1.15 14.85 -1.13
C LEU A 31 -0.65 15.83 -0.07
N ARG A 32 -0.91 15.59 1.21
CA ARG A 32 -0.63 16.53 2.29
C ARG A 32 0.21 15.95 3.42
N LYS A 33 0.15 14.64 3.66
CA LYS A 33 0.77 13.98 4.81
C LYS A 33 1.65 12.83 4.34
N LEU A 34 2.85 12.75 4.92
CA LEU A 34 3.75 11.61 4.73
C LEU A 34 3.91 10.79 6.01
N ASP A 35 3.02 11.00 6.98
CA ASP A 35 3.01 10.26 8.23
C ASP A 35 2.30 8.91 8.05
N PRO A 36 2.82 7.85 8.66
CA PRO A 36 3.99 7.83 9.54
C PRO A 36 5.34 7.74 8.84
N GLY A 37 5.41 7.77 7.51
CA GLY A 37 6.64 7.72 6.75
C GLY A 37 7.18 6.31 6.49
N PRO A 38 8.31 6.19 5.75
CA PRO A 38 8.79 4.91 5.26
C PRO A 38 9.40 3.99 6.34
N MET A 39 9.81 4.55 7.48
CA MET A 39 10.42 3.76 8.55
C MET A 39 9.41 3.14 9.51
N PHE A 40 8.12 3.43 9.33
CA PHE A 40 7.08 2.82 10.15
C PHE A 40 6.99 1.32 9.83
N PRO A 41 6.94 0.44 10.85
CA PRO A 41 7.10 -1.01 10.63
C PRO A 41 5.78 -1.70 10.22
N TRP A 42 5.25 -1.35 9.06
CA TRP A 42 4.00 -1.92 8.55
C TRP A 42 4.03 -3.44 8.43
N LYS A 43 5.15 -3.98 7.91
CA LYS A 43 5.29 -5.43 7.75
C LYS A 43 5.24 -6.14 9.09
N ARG A 44 5.93 -5.60 10.10
CA ARG A 44 5.93 -6.18 11.45
C ARG A 44 4.53 -6.14 12.06
N LEU A 45 3.78 -5.06 11.85
CA LEU A 45 2.39 -4.96 12.32
C LEU A 45 1.51 -5.99 11.62
N ALA A 46 1.69 -6.20 10.32
CA ALA A 46 0.95 -7.21 9.58
C ALA A 46 1.24 -8.63 10.07
N ASP A 47 2.51 -8.92 10.37
CA ASP A 47 2.92 -10.22 10.93
C ASP A 47 2.25 -10.49 12.28
N GLU A 48 1.90 -9.43 13.01
CA GLU A 48 1.18 -9.50 14.29
C GLU A 48 -0.35 -9.40 14.13
N GLY A 49 -0.88 -9.44 12.91
CA GLY A 49 -2.30 -9.39 12.63
C GLY A 49 -2.92 -7.99 12.71
N LEU A 50 -2.10 -6.94 12.69
CA LEU A 50 -2.54 -5.54 12.85
C LEU A 50 -2.51 -4.72 11.56
N GLY A 51 -2.40 -5.37 10.41
CA GLY A 51 -2.39 -4.72 9.11
C GLY A 51 -2.35 -5.77 8.03
N ILE A 52 -2.17 -5.34 6.78
CA ILE A 52 -2.07 -6.24 5.64
C ILE A 52 -0.70 -6.12 4.99
N TRP A 53 -0.24 -7.22 4.39
CA TRP A 53 1.03 -7.27 3.67
C TRP A 53 0.90 -8.24 2.50
N PRO A 54 1.46 -7.93 1.32
CA PRO A 54 1.34 -8.81 0.17
C PRO A 54 2.16 -10.09 0.34
N ALA A 55 1.59 -11.22 -0.07
CA ALA A 55 2.29 -12.52 -0.04
C ALA A 55 3.48 -12.51 -0.99
N ALA A 56 4.68 -12.78 -0.49
CA ALA A 56 5.94 -12.66 -1.23
C ALA A 56 5.96 -13.53 -2.50
N ASN A 57 5.47 -14.76 -2.41
CA ASN A 57 5.44 -15.67 -3.57
C ASN A 57 4.54 -15.16 -4.69
N ALA A 58 3.35 -14.65 -4.32
CA ALA A 58 2.41 -14.09 -5.27
C ALA A 58 2.96 -12.81 -5.90
N VAL A 59 3.63 -11.96 -5.12
CA VAL A 59 4.27 -10.75 -5.64
C VAL A 59 5.34 -11.11 -6.66
N ALA A 60 6.20 -12.08 -6.37
CA ALA A 60 7.26 -12.51 -7.29
C ALA A 60 6.69 -12.98 -8.64
N GLN A 61 5.60 -13.74 -8.62
CA GLN A 61 4.94 -14.21 -9.84
C GLN A 61 4.36 -13.07 -10.67
N GLN A 62 3.65 -12.15 -10.02
CA GLN A 62 3.05 -11.01 -10.71
C GLN A 62 4.10 -10.01 -11.17
N GLN A 63 5.18 -9.83 -10.42
CA GLN A 63 6.27 -8.95 -10.81
C GLN A 63 6.93 -9.43 -12.12
N ALA A 64 7.16 -10.73 -12.26
CA ALA A 64 7.69 -11.29 -13.50
C ALA A 64 6.76 -11.01 -14.70
N ARG A 65 5.46 -11.15 -14.49
CA ARG A 65 4.44 -10.86 -15.51
C ARG A 65 4.44 -9.38 -15.91
N PHE A 66 4.46 -8.47 -14.95
CA PHE A 66 4.42 -7.04 -15.24
C PHE A 66 5.75 -6.49 -15.75
N ALA A 67 6.87 -7.17 -15.49
CA ALA A 67 8.15 -6.80 -16.08
C ALA A 67 8.15 -7.00 -17.60
N VAL A 68 7.44 -8.02 -18.09
CA VAL A 68 7.30 -8.31 -19.52
C VAL A 68 6.22 -7.44 -20.16
N ASN A 69 5.12 -7.19 -19.42
CA ASN A 69 3.94 -6.51 -19.95
C ASN A 69 3.44 -5.48 -18.93
N PRO A 70 4.07 -4.30 -18.83
CA PRO A 70 3.74 -3.30 -17.83
C PRO A 70 2.31 -2.77 -18.02
N PRO A 71 1.58 -2.54 -16.91
CA PRO A 71 0.24 -1.99 -16.99
C PRO A 71 0.23 -0.50 -17.30
N SER A 72 -0.92 0.01 -17.75
CA SER A 72 -1.12 1.43 -18.05
C SER A 72 -1.27 2.26 -16.78
N ILE A 73 -1.16 3.58 -16.91
CA ILE A 73 -1.42 4.51 -15.80
C ILE A 73 -2.88 4.40 -15.35
N THR A 74 -3.82 4.24 -16.27
CA THR A 74 -5.22 4.01 -15.93
C THR A 74 -5.38 2.79 -15.01
N TRP A 75 -4.67 1.71 -15.29
CA TRP A 75 -4.69 0.52 -14.45
C TRP A 75 -4.21 0.83 -13.03
N TYR A 76 -3.09 1.57 -12.89
CA TYR A 76 -2.59 1.97 -11.56
C TYR A 76 -3.61 2.78 -10.78
N GLN A 77 -4.23 3.75 -11.45
CA GLN A 77 -5.24 4.60 -10.82
C GLN A 77 -6.45 3.79 -10.37
N GLN A 78 -6.91 2.86 -11.20
CA GLN A 78 -8.02 1.95 -10.86
C GLN A 78 -7.68 1.08 -9.66
N GLN A 79 -6.47 0.51 -9.64
CA GLN A 79 -6.07 -0.38 -8.55
C GLN A 79 -5.83 0.37 -7.25
N LEU A 80 -5.28 1.57 -7.31
CA LEU A 80 -5.12 2.43 -6.13
C LEU A 80 -6.47 2.83 -5.55
N ALA A 81 -7.41 3.20 -6.40
CA ALA A 81 -8.78 3.51 -5.98
C ALA A 81 -9.46 2.30 -5.35
N ARG A 82 -9.30 1.13 -5.96
CA ARG A 82 -9.84 -0.13 -5.43
C ARG A 82 -9.24 -0.48 -4.07
N PHE A 83 -7.96 -0.19 -3.88
CA PHE A 83 -7.28 -0.39 -2.60
C PHE A 83 -7.81 0.54 -1.51
N GLY A 84 -8.31 1.72 -1.86
CA GLY A 84 -8.93 2.65 -0.94
C GLY A 84 -8.41 4.09 -1.01
N TYR A 85 -7.48 4.40 -1.92
CA TYR A 85 -7.01 5.78 -2.06
C TYR A 85 -8.01 6.65 -2.82
N ALA A 86 -8.09 7.93 -2.43
CA ALA A 86 -8.83 8.94 -3.17
C ALA A 86 -7.96 9.40 -4.35
N ILE A 87 -8.31 8.99 -5.56
CA ILE A 87 -7.54 9.31 -6.76
C ILE A 87 -8.50 9.39 -7.96
N GLU A 88 -8.30 10.42 -8.79
CA GLU A 88 -9.02 10.58 -10.04
C GLU A 88 -8.40 9.67 -11.13
N GLN A 89 -9.26 9.05 -11.93
CA GLN A 89 -8.83 8.13 -12.98
C GLN A 89 -8.69 8.88 -14.30
N THR A 90 -7.66 9.73 -14.40
CA THR A 90 -7.43 10.60 -15.56
C THR A 90 -6.74 9.91 -16.73
N GLY A 91 -6.08 8.78 -16.47
CA GLY A 91 -5.26 8.09 -17.46
C GLY A 91 -3.91 8.77 -17.69
N VAL A 92 -3.60 9.82 -16.95
CA VAL A 92 -2.36 10.59 -17.07
C VAL A 92 -1.55 10.46 -15.80
N TYR A 93 -0.22 10.31 -15.94
CA TYR A 93 0.70 10.28 -14.81
C TYR A 93 0.91 11.72 -14.32
N ASP A 94 -0.03 12.19 -13.52
CA ASP A 94 -0.04 13.53 -12.95
C ASP A 94 0.56 13.57 -11.55
N VAL A 95 0.65 14.78 -10.96
CA VAL A 95 1.21 14.97 -9.62
C VAL A 95 0.42 14.18 -8.57
N ALA A 96 -0.90 14.17 -8.68
CA ALA A 96 -1.76 13.43 -7.76
C ALA A 96 -1.47 11.92 -7.81
N THR A 97 -1.35 11.35 -9.00
CA THR A 97 -1.02 9.93 -9.18
C THR A 97 0.35 9.60 -8.60
N ARG A 98 1.35 10.47 -8.83
CA ARG A 98 2.69 10.28 -8.27
C ARG A 98 2.65 10.26 -6.75
N HIS A 99 1.93 11.18 -6.12
CA HIS A 99 1.83 11.25 -4.66
C HIS A 99 1.15 10.02 -4.07
N VAL A 100 0.09 9.55 -4.70
CA VAL A 100 -0.62 8.36 -4.24
C VAL A 100 0.26 7.11 -4.39
N LEU A 101 0.95 6.97 -5.54
CA LEU A 101 1.91 5.87 -5.73
C LEU A 101 3.03 5.91 -4.69
N ALA A 102 3.57 7.10 -4.42
CA ALA A 102 4.62 7.26 -3.41
C ALA A 102 4.14 6.83 -2.02
N ALA A 103 2.92 7.20 -1.65
CA ALA A 103 2.33 6.80 -0.37
C ALA A 103 2.18 5.27 -0.27
N PHE A 104 1.70 4.64 -1.33
CA PHE A 104 1.61 3.18 -1.40
C PHE A 104 2.99 2.52 -1.27
N GLN A 105 3.98 3.04 -2.00
CA GLN A 105 5.34 2.52 -1.97
C GLN A 105 5.98 2.68 -0.59
N MET A 106 5.79 3.82 0.06
CA MET A 106 6.29 4.02 1.43
C MET A 106 5.79 2.96 2.40
N ARG A 107 4.55 2.54 2.24
CA ARG A 107 3.95 1.52 3.11
C ARG A 107 4.46 0.12 2.80
N PHE A 108 4.54 -0.26 1.53
CA PHE A 108 4.80 -1.65 1.14
C PHE A 108 6.20 -1.88 0.57
N ARG A 109 6.88 -0.82 0.15
CA ARG A 109 8.26 -0.89 -0.37
C ARG A 109 9.04 0.36 0.05
N PRO A 110 9.37 0.49 1.34
CA PRO A 110 10.04 1.69 1.85
C PRO A 110 11.47 1.89 1.34
N GLN A 111 12.06 0.89 0.69
CA GLN A 111 13.39 0.99 0.11
C GLN A 111 13.44 1.98 -1.06
N ARG A 112 12.31 2.19 -1.75
CA ARG A 112 12.18 3.12 -2.86
C ARG A 112 10.73 3.57 -3.00
N PHE A 113 10.48 4.85 -2.76
CA PHE A 113 9.13 5.42 -2.81
C PHE A 113 9.11 6.71 -3.64
N ASP A 114 9.64 6.65 -4.84
CA ASP A 114 9.73 7.79 -5.77
C ASP A 114 8.41 8.13 -6.47
N GLY A 115 7.39 7.32 -6.29
CA GLY A 115 6.11 7.50 -6.97
C GLY A 115 6.12 7.09 -8.43
N GLN A 116 7.21 6.44 -8.90
CA GLN A 116 7.29 5.96 -10.27
C GLN A 116 6.61 4.60 -10.40
N PRO A 117 5.85 4.35 -11.49
CA PRO A 117 5.29 3.02 -11.74
C PRO A 117 6.42 2.02 -12.01
N ASP A 118 6.34 0.85 -11.40
CA ASP A 118 7.28 -0.23 -11.66
C ASP A 118 6.59 -1.58 -11.46
N ALA A 119 7.23 -2.65 -11.95
CA ALA A 119 6.66 -3.98 -11.93
C ALA A 119 6.40 -4.49 -10.51
N GLN A 120 7.27 -4.19 -9.57
CA GLN A 120 7.09 -4.60 -8.17
C GLN A 120 5.90 -3.91 -7.53
N THR A 121 5.73 -2.61 -7.76
CA THR A 121 4.59 -1.86 -7.26
C THR A 121 3.28 -2.40 -7.83
N ALA A 122 3.25 -2.65 -9.14
CA ALA A 122 2.08 -3.24 -9.80
C ALA A 122 1.75 -4.62 -9.22
N ALA A 123 2.76 -5.44 -8.99
CA ALA A 123 2.59 -6.78 -8.42
C ALA A 123 2.01 -6.71 -7.01
N MET A 124 2.50 -5.81 -6.17
CA MET A 124 1.99 -5.62 -4.81
C MET A 124 0.54 -5.16 -4.82
N LEU A 125 0.19 -4.19 -5.68
CA LEU A 125 -1.20 -3.73 -5.83
C LEU A 125 -2.13 -4.88 -6.23
N GLN A 126 -1.73 -5.65 -7.23
CA GLN A 126 -2.53 -6.77 -7.73
C GLN A 126 -2.76 -7.81 -6.63
N VAL A 127 -1.71 -8.20 -5.94
CA VAL A 127 -1.78 -9.21 -4.87
C VAL A 127 -2.64 -8.71 -3.71
N LEU A 128 -2.42 -7.48 -3.25
CA LEU A 128 -3.19 -6.91 -2.13
C LEU A 128 -4.68 -6.80 -2.47
N ASN A 129 -5.01 -6.36 -3.67
CA ASN A 129 -6.42 -6.27 -4.08
C ASN A 129 -7.07 -7.64 -4.23
N ASN A 130 -6.30 -8.68 -4.57
CA ASN A 130 -6.80 -10.05 -4.65
C ASN A 130 -6.95 -10.71 -3.28
N GLN A 131 -6.20 -10.26 -2.27
CA GLN A 131 -6.27 -10.77 -0.90
C GLN A 131 -7.46 -10.22 -0.10
N ARG A 132 -8.13 -9.22 -0.62
CA ARG A 132 -9.23 -8.53 0.09
C ARG A 132 -10.54 -9.27 0.01
#